data_80c72093bd67fb43f4b4b7534d373b55
#
_entry.id   80c72093bd67fb43f4b4b7534d373b55
#
_cell.length_a   1.000
_cell.length_b   1.000
_cell.length_c   1.000
_cell.angle_alpha   90.00
_cell.angle_beta   90.00
_cell.angle_gamma   90.00
#
_symmetry.space_group_name_H-M   'P 1'
#
loop_
_entity.id
_entity.type
_entity.pdbx_description
1 polymer ?
#
loop_
_entity_poly.entity_id
_entity_poly.type
_entity_poly.pdbx_seq_one_letter_code
_entity_poly.pdbx_strand_id
1 'polypeptide(L)'
;MQSKITIITVCYNVETCIERTILSVINQSYSNIEYLIIDGSSTDHTLQIVRKYEDKITKIISEPDKGIYDAMNKGLQMATGDWVNFMNAGDGFYSKDVLGEVFCQDYPNISVIWGDTMLIRDGIKQGIFRATPFYNYKLPFRTGKGICHQSMFFRIGKGKPLQYDLSFPISADFKLCYDIYKQGGHFLYVPVVISSFDTAGYSSSNRYKSLVETGRILQCESNILFKLYMLIQKRRLQ
;
A
#
# COMPACT_ATOMS: atom_id res chain seq x y z
N MET A 1 -19.77 -11.95 -12.42
CA MET A 1 -20.15 -10.78 -11.57
C MET A 1 -18.92 -9.89 -11.42
N GLN A 2 -19.09 -8.60 -11.39
CA GLN A 2 -17.97 -7.66 -11.20
C GLN A 2 -17.45 -7.77 -9.77
N SER A 3 -16.13 -7.95 -9.57
CA SER A 3 -15.51 -8.05 -8.25
C SER A 3 -15.79 -6.81 -7.39
N LYS A 4 -16.08 -6.98 -6.11
CA LYS A 4 -16.19 -5.87 -5.16
C LYS A 4 -14.80 -5.49 -4.65
N ILE A 5 -14.44 -4.22 -4.78
CA ILE A 5 -13.12 -3.70 -4.39
C ILE A 5 -13.27 -2.82 -3.15
N THR A 6 -12.64 -3.23 -2.06
CA THR A 6 -12.51 -2.38 -0.87
C THR A 6 -11.28 -1.49 -1.02
N ILE A 7 -11.48 -0.17 -0.96
CA ILE A 7 -10.39 0.80 -0.87
C ILE A 7 -10.34 1.29 0.57
N ILE A 8 -9.16 1.23 1.18
CA ILE A 8 -8.92 1.69 2.54
C ILE A 8 -7.97 2.89 2.47
N THR A 9 -8.43 4.04 2.96
CA THR A 9 -7.58 5.22 3.20
C THR A 9 -7.35 5.35 4.69
N VAL A 10 -6.08 5.33 5.10
CA VAL A 10 -5.69 5.65 6.47
C VAL A 10 -5.15 7.07 6.52
N CYS A 11 -5.50 7.83 7.57
CA CYS A 11 -5.12 9.23 7.69
C CYS A 11 -4.90 9.64 9.16
N TYR A 12 -3.99 10.60 9.37
CA TYR A 12 -3.74 11.25 10.65
C TYR A 12 -3.08 12.62 10.43
N ASN A 13 -3.81 13.71 10.75
CA ASN A 13 -3.36 15.10 10.59
C ASN A 13 -2.82 15.39 9.17
N VAL A 14 -3.68 15.25 8.16
CA VAL A 14 -3.33 15.32 6.73
C VAL A 14 -4.31 16.21 5.94
N GLU A 15 -4.80 17.28 6.58
CA GLU A 15 -5.76 18.22 5.99
C GLU A 15 -5.34 18.78 4.63
N THR A 16 -4.02 18.89 4.39
CA THR A 16 -3.48 19.46 3.14
C THR A 16 -3.55 18.51 1.94
N CYS A 17 -3.76 17.20 2.15
CA CYS A 17 -3.65 16.23 1.06
C CYS A 17 -4.77 15.18 1.00
N ILE A 18 -5.56 15.01 2.07
CA ILE A 18 -6.61 13.98 2.14
C ILE A 18 -7.67 14.13 1.05
N GLU A 19 -8.05 15.36 0.70
CA GLU A 19 -9.08 15.63 -0.31
C GLU A 19 -8.70 15.07 -1.69
N ARG A 20 -7.44 15.23 -2.08
CA ARG A 20 -6.90 14.67 -3.34
C ARG A 20 -7.05 13.14 -3.39
N THR A 21 -6.77 12.46 -2.29
CA THR A 21 -6.92 11.01 -2.19
C THR A 21 -8.37 10.59 -2.32
N ILE A 22 -9.28 11.23 -1.56
CA ILE A 22 -10.72 10.96 -1.62
C ILE A 22 -11.23 11.12 -3.06
N LEU A 23 -10.93 12.25 -3.70
CA LEU A 23 -11.35 12.52 -5.07
C LEU A 23 -10.83 11.47 -6.06
N SER A 24 -9.62 10.96 -5.87
CA SER A 24 -9.07 9.92 -6.74
C SER A 24 -9.83 8.60 -6.66
N VAL A 25 -10.45 8.31 -5.49
CA VAL A 25 -11.22 7.09 -5.26
C VAL A 25 -12.66 7.26 -5.73
N ILE A 26 -13.34 8.32 -5.29
CA ILE A 26 -14.79 8.49 -5.59
C ILE A 26 -15.08 8.81 -7.06
N ASN A 27 -14.07 9.27 -7.81
CA ASN A 27 -14.17 9.54 -9.25
C ASN A 27 -13.78 8.35 -10.13
N GLN A 28 -13.52 7.16 -9.56
CA GLN A 28 -13.29 5.96 -10.36
C GLN A 28 -14.55 5.61 -11.19
N SER A 29 -14.37 5.24 -12.44
CA SER A 29 -15.46 4.79 -13.32
C SER A 29 -16.01 3.42 -12.97
N TYR A 30 -15.30 2.67 -12.13
CA TYR A 30 -15.70 1.37 -11.60
C TYR A 30 -16.75 1.53 -10.48
N SER A 31 -17.89 0.86 -10.59
CA SER A 31 -19.04 1.12 -9.71
C SER A 31 -19.08 0.29 -8.43
N ASN A 32 -18.43 -0.90 -8.41
CA ASN A 32 -18.52 -1.82 -7.25
C ASN A 32 -17.39 -1.60 -6.26
N ILE A 33 -17.36 -0.40 -5.64
CA ILE A 33 -16.35 0.03 -4.67
C ILE A 33 -16.98 0.10 -3.27
N GLU A 34 -16.27 -0.45 -2.30
CA GLU A 34 -16.45 -0.18 -0.88
C GLU A 34 -15.31 0.74 -0.43
N TYR A 35 -15.65 1.96 -0.02
CA TYR A 35 -14.65 2.94 0.40
C TYR A 35 -14.67 3.13 1.92
N LEU A 36 -13.55 2.82 2.58
CA LEU A 36 -13.36 2.93 4.04
C LEU A 36 -12.30 3.99 4.35
N ILE A 37 -12.60 4.89 5.28
CA ILE A 37 -11.61 5.84 5.82
C ILE A 37 -11.40 5.55 7.29
N ILE A 38 -10.14 5.35 7.66
CA ILE A 38 -9.69 5.09 9.03
C ILE A 38 -8.80 6.26 9.45
N ASP A 39 -9.33 7.08 10.33
CA ASP A 39 -8.66 8.24 10.88
C ASP A 39 -8.10 7.94 12.27
N GLY A 40 -6.83 8.23 12.49
CA GLY A 40 -6.10 8.02 13.74
C GLY A 40 -6.42 9.05 14.84
N SER A 41 -7.64 9.57 14.92
CA SER A 41 -8.04 10.70 15.78
C SER A 41 -7.33 12.00 15.43
N SER A 42 -7.43 12.42 14.17
CA SER A 42 -6.90 13.72 13.72
C SER A 42 -7.44 14.90 14.52
N THR A 43 -6.58 15.86 14.79
CA THR A 43 -6.88 17.08 15.53
C THR A 43 -6.90 18.34 14.65
N ASP A 44 -6.49 18.22 13.39
CA ASP A 44 -6.59 19.25 12.35
C ASP A 44 -7.95 19.17 11.62
N HIS A 45 -8.08 19.79 10.45
CA HIS A 45 -9.31 19.79 9.67
C HIS A 45 -9.51 18.49 8.84
N THR A 46 -8.68 17.46 8.99
CA THR A 46 -8.77 16.21 8.22
C THR A 46 -10.20 15.64 8.23
N LEU A 47 -10.79 15.42 9.41
CA LEU A 47 -12.14 14.88 9.52
C LEU A 47 -13.22 15.81 8.94
N GLN A 48 -13.05 17.10 9.06
CA GLN A 48 -13.99 18.06 8.49
C GLN A 48 -14.00 17.94 6.95
N ILE A 49 -12.83 17.75 6.34
CA ILE A 49 -12.71 17.54 4.89
C ILE A 49 -13.32 16.19 4.49
N VAL A 50 -13.02 15.12 5.20
CA VAL A 50 -13.56 13.77 4.94
C VAL A 50 -15.11 13.80 4.93
N ARG A 51 -15.73 14.46 5.91
CA ARG A 51 -17.19 14.56 6.04
C ARG A 51 -17.88 15.28 4.89
N LYS A 52 -17.18 16.12 4.11
CA LYS A 52 -17.76 16.71 2.90
C LYS A 52 -18.15 15.67 1.83
N TYR A 53 -17.59 14.46 1.93
CA TYR A 53 -17.76 13.37 0.97
C TYR A 53 -18.41 12.13 1.60
N GLU A 54 -19.05 12.29 2.78
CA GLU A 54 -19.58 11.13 3.53
C GLU A 54 -20.65 10.34 2.76
N ASP A 55 -21.37 10.99 1.84
CA ASP A 55 -22.35 10.35 0.96
C ASP A 55 -21.73 9.37 -0.06
N LYS A 56 -20.41 9.48 -0.30
CA LYS A 56 -19.61 8.64 -1.22
C LYS A 56 -18.70 7.65 -0.49
N ILE A 57 -18.63 7.73 0.84
CA ILE A 57 -17.77 6.90 1.68
C ILE A 57 -18.64 5.86 2.40
N THR A 58 -18.30 4.58 2.25
CA THR A 58 -19.08 3.51 2.86
C THR A 58 -19.03 3.55 4.39
N LYS A 59 -17.85 3.87 4.96
CA LYS A 59 -17.67 3.99 6.40
C LYS A 59 -16.49 4.88 6.76
N ILE A 60 -16.69 5.71 7.78
CA ILE A 60 -15.65 6.55 8.38
C ILE A 60 -15.48 6.13 9.83
N ILE A 61 -14.26 5.84 10.26
CA ILE A 61 -13.89 5.54 11.64
C ILE A 61 -12.80 6.48 12.06
N SER A 62 -12.98 7.12 13.21
CA SER A 62 -11.99 8.00 13.82
C SER A 62 -11.78 7.55 15.26
N GLU A 63 -10.62 6.98 15.51
CA GLU A 63 -10.19 6.52 16.84
C GLU A 63 -8.66 6.42 16.89
N PRO A 64 -8.04 6.51 18.09
CA PRO A 64 -6.60 6.38 18.22
C PRO A 64 -6.08 5.06 17.66
N ASP A 65 -4.92 5.10 17.02
CA ASP A 65 -4.20 3.93 16.54
C ASP A 65 -2.75 3.88 17.07
N LYS A 66 -2.08 2.74 16.83
CA LYS A 66 -0.69 2.49 17.17
C LYS A 66 0.24 2.68 15.96
N GLY A 67 -0.18 3.46 14.97
CA GLY A 67 0.51 3.74 13.74
C GLY A 67 -0.21 3.19 12.50
N ILE A 68 0.32 3.53 11.34
CA ILE A 68 -0.32 3.32 10.02
C ILE A 68 -0.81 1.88 9.80
N TYR A 69 -0.04 0.87 10.20
CA TYR A 69 -0.42 -0.54 9.98
C TYR A 69 -1.51 -1.01 10.95
N ASP A 70 -1.63 -0.39 12.13
CA ASP A 70 -2.75 -0.65 13.04
C ASP A 70 -4.05 -0.10 12.44
N ALA A 71 -4.02 1.13 11.92
CA ALA A 71 -5.14 1.71 11.18
C ALA A 71 -5.52 0.85 9.95
N MET A 72 -4.54 0.37 9.18
CA MET A 72 -4.78 -0.54 8.05
C MET A 72 -5.43 -1.86 8.51
N ASN A 73 -5.00 -2.43 9.63
CA ASN A 73 -5.58 -3.65 10.20
C ASN A 73 -7.04 -3.44 10.62
N LYS A 74 -7.38 -2.28 11.20
CA LYS A 74 -8.77 -1.93 11.51
C LYS A 74 -9.63 -1.89 10.23
N GLY A 75 -9.11 -1.28 9.16
CA GLY A 75 -9.77 -1.28 7.86
C GLY A 75 -9.97 -2.69 7.29
N LEU A 76 -8.96 -3.56 7.39
CA LEU A 76 -9.04 -4.96 6.94
C LEU A 76 -10.13 -5.77 7.65
N GLN A 77 -10.32 -5.55 8.95
CA GLN A 77 -11.36 -6.23 9.72
C GLN A 77 -12.77 -5.88 9.26
N MET A 78 -12.94 -4.74 8.59
CA MET A 78 -14.24 -4.25 8.12
C MET A 78 -14.45 -4.45 6.60
N ALA A 79 -13.38 -4.75 5.87
CA ALA A 79 -13.43 -4.94 4.43
C ALA A 79 -14.30 -6.15 4.05
N THR A 80 -15.25 -5.92 3.14
CA THR A 80 -16.19 -6.95 2.66
C THR A 80 -16.08 -7.23 1.17
N GLY A 81 -15.09 -6.61 0.49
CA GLY A 81 -14.82 -6.82 -0.93
C GLY A 81 -14.13 -8.15 -1.22
N ASP A 82 -14.04 -8.48 -2.50
CA ASP A 82 -13.23 -9.60 -2.98
C ASP A 82 -11.73 -9.26 -2.96
N TRP A 83 -11.43 -7.98 -3.12
CA TRP A 83 -10.09 -7.41 -3.14
C TRP A 83 -9.99 -6.18 -2.26
N VAL A 84 -8.80 -5.93 -1.73
CA VAL A 84 -8.48 -4.71 -0.98
C VAL A 84 -7.27 -4.00 -1.57
N ASN A 85 -7.36 -2.67 -1.63
CA ASN A 85 -6.25 -1.77 -1.92
C ASN A 85 -6.12 -0.75 -0.77
N PHE A 86 -4.89 -0.37 -0.48
CA PHE A 86 -4.58 0.68 0.49
C PHE A 86 -4.12 1.94 -0.25
N MET A 87 -5.02 2.91 -0.36
CA MET A 87 -4.72 4.22 -0.93
C MET A 87 -4.56 5.24 0.20
N ASN A 88 -3.34 5.36 0.72
CA ASN A 88 -3.07 6.21 1.87
C ASN A 88 -3.25 7.69 1.54
N ALA A 89 -3.55 8.50 2.57
CA ALA A 89 -3.68 9.93 2.41
C ALA A 89 -2.39 10.56 1.83
N GLY A 90 -2.54 11.38 0.80
CA GLY A 90 -1.44 11.97 0.02
C GLY A 90 -1.17 11.25 -1.30
N ASP A 91 -1.56 9.97 -1.44
CA ASP A 91 -1.48 9.21 -2.67
C ASP A 91 -2.84 9.22 -3.41
N GLY A 92 -2.91 8.65 -4.61
CA GLY A 92 -4.15 8.55 -5.35
C GLY A 92 -4.07 7.60 -6.53
N PHE A 93 -5.21 7.15 -7.05
CA PHE A 93 -5.25 6.45 -8.33
C PHE A 93 -4.74 7.36 -9.45
N TYR A 94 -3.99 6.77 -10.39
CA TYR A 94 -3.36 7.52 -11.49
C TYR A 94 -4.37 8.12 -12.47
N SER A 95 -5.44 7.39 -12.76
CA SER A 95 -6.55 7.84 -13.61
C SER A 95 -7.89 7.38 -13.02
N LYS A 96 -8.99 7.92 -13.56
CA LYS A 96 -10.35 7.50 -13.17
C LYS A 96 -10.72 6.09 -13.64
N ASP A 97 -9.97 5.50 -14.56
CA ASP A 97 -10.30 4.23 -15.20
C ASP A 97 -9.45 3.05 -14.68
N VAL A 98 -8.53 3.30 -13.73
CA VAL A 98 -7.58 2.31 -13.19
C VAL A 98 -8.28 1.04 -12.73
N LEU A 99 -9.34 1.14 -11.94
CA LEU A 99 -10.03 -0.05 -11.43
C LEU A 99 -10.71 -0.83 -12.55
N GLY A 100 -11.27 -0.15 -13.55
CA GLY A 100 -11.83 -0.79 -14.74
C GLY A 100 -10.79 -1.50 -15.59
N GLU A 101 -9.61 -0.90 -15.76
CA GLU A 101 -8.50 -1.51 -16.49
C GLU A 101 -7.93 -2.73 -15.76
N VAL A 102 -7.74 -2.63 -14.43
CA VAL A 102 -7.21 -3.75 -13.62
C VAL A 102 -8.21 -4.89 -13.52
N PHE A 103 -9.50 -4.59 -13.30
CA PHE A 103 -10.54 -5.61 -13.08
C PHE A 103 -11.44 -5.82 -14.32
N CYS A 104 -10.85 -5.71 -15.52
CA CYS A 104 -11.54 -6.01 -16.78
C CYS A 104 -11.88 -7.51 -16.95
N GLN A 105 -11.29 -8.38 -16.14
CA GLN A 105 -11.53 -9.83 -16.12
C GLN A 105 -11.46 -10.37 -14.68
N ASP A 106 -11.87 -11.63 -14.50
CA ASP A 106 -11.75 -12.30 -13.21
C ASP A 106 -10.38 -12.99 -13.03
N TYR A 107 -9.92 -13.12 -11.80
CA TYR A 107 -8.60 -13.65 -11.43
C TYR A 107 -8.71 -14.74 -10.35
N PRO A 108 -9.35 -15.90 -10.63
CA PRO A 108 -9.77 -16.86 -9.57
C PRO A 108 -8.64 -17.40 -8.70
N ASN A 109 -7.42 -17.50 -9.22
CA ASN A 109 -6.28 -18.12 -8.53
C ASN A 109 -5.18 -17.13 -8.12
N ILE A 110 -5.41 -15.83 -8.31
CA ILE A 110 -4.43 -14.80 -7.97
C ILE A 110 -4.68 -14.32 -6.54
N SER A 111 -3.61 -14.20 -5.75
CA SER A 111 -3.62 -13.69 -4.38
C SER A 111 -3.31 -12.20 -4.32
N VAL A 112 -2.44 -11.72 -5.21
CA VAL A 112 -2.02 -10.33 -5.29
C VAL A 112 -1.91 -9.89 -6.74
N ILE A 113 -2.57 -8.78 -7.08
CA ILE A 113 -2.37 -8.08 -8.36
C ILE A 113 -1.53 -6.84 -8.06
N TRP A 114 -0.55 -6.54 -8.91
CA TRP A 114 0.22 -5.31 -8.79
C TRP A 114 0.51 -4.71 -10.16
N GLY A 115 0.77 -3.40 -10.18
CA GLY A 115 1.11 -2.68 -11.39
C GLY A 115 2.13 -1.57 -11.14
N ASP A 116 2.27 -0.70 -12.12
CA ASP A 116 3.21 0.40 -12.10
C ASP A 116 2.72 1.55 -11.21
N THR A 117 3.65 2.43 -10.82
CA THR A 117 3.38 3.60 -9.99
C THR A 117 3.95 4.85 -10.65
N MET A 118 3.18 5.92 -10.73
CA MET A 118 3.68 7.25 -11.08
C MET A 118 4.31 7.88 -9.83
N LEU A 119 5.60 8.19 -9.88
CA LEU A 119 6.26 8.93 -8.80
C LEU A 119 5.97 10.42 -8.94
N ILE A 120 5.59 11.05 -7.85
CA ILE A 120 5.37 12.49 -7.75
C ILE A 120 6.30 13.05 -6.67
N ARG A 121 6.85 14.23 -6.92
CA ARG A 121 7.59 15.02 -5.94
C ARG A 121 7.22 16.48 -6.11
N ASP A 122 6.82 17.12 -5.02
CA ASP A 122 6.40 18.53 -5.03
C ASP A 122 5.34 18.83 -6.12
N GLY A 123 4.40 17.91 -6.33
CA GLY A 123 3.36 17.99 -7.37
C GLY A 123 3.86 17.70 -8.79
N ILE A 124 5.14 17.45 -9.02
CA ILE A 124 5.74 17.22 -10.34
C ILE A 124 5.92 15.72 -10.57
N LYS A 125 5.44 15.22 -11.73
CA LYS A 125 5.65 13.84 -12.16
C LYS A 125 7.15 13.58 -12.43
N GLN A 126 7.71 12.58 -11.74
CA GLN A 126 9.13 12.20 -11.86
C GLN A 126 9.35 11.04 -12.85
N GLY A 127 8.29 10.27 -13.13
CA GLY A 127 8.33 9.14 -14.04
C GLY A 127 7.63 7.90 -13.51
N ILE A 128 7.49 6.90 -14.36
CA ILE A 128 6.84 5.64 -14.02
C ILE A 128 7.87 4.72 -13.34
N PHE A 129 7.53 4.30 -12.14
CA PHE A 129 8.23 3.29 -11.40
C PHE A 129 7.66 1.92 -11.75
N ARG A 130 8.43 1.12 -12.47
CA ARG A 130 8.10 -0.27 -12.78
C ARG A 130 8.64 -1.18 -11.69
N ALA A 131 7.75 -1.71 -10.90
CA ALA A 131 8.09 -2.60 -9.82
C ALA A 131 8.60 -3.95 -10.35
N THR A 132 9.63 -4.48 -9.68
CA THR A 132 10.11 -5.83 -9.95
C THR A 132 9.72 -6.72 -8.77
N PRO A 133 9.07 -7.88 -9.01
CA PRO A 133 8.66 -8.77 -7.94
C PRO A 133 9.84 -9.21 -7.07
N PHE A 134 9.65 -9.23 -5.75
CA PHE A 134 10.71 -9.59 -4.80
C PHE A 134 11.17 -11.05 -4.93
N TYR A 135 10.35 -11.97 -5.42
CA TYR A 135 10.69 -13.38 -5.65
C TYR A 135 11.66 -13.61 -6.82
N ASN A 136 11.91 -12.60 -7.65
CA ASN A 136 12.90 -12.67 -8.73
C ASN A 136 14.32 -12.30 -8.26
N TYR A 137 14.53 -12.03 -6.99
CA TYR A 137 15.84 -11.64 -6.48
C TYR A 137 16.75 -12.84 -6.25
N LYS A 138 17.85 -12.91 -7.01
CA LYS A 138 18.93 -13.88 -6.79
C LYS A 138 19.67 -13.68 -5.45
N LEU A 139 19.55 -12.48 -4.85
CA LEU A 139 20.12 -12.13 -3.55
C LEU A 139 19.01 -11.56 -2.67
N PRO A 140 18.71 -12.18 -1.51
CA PRO A 140 17.57 -11.86 -0.66
C PRO A 140 17.55 -10.43 -0.11
N PHE A 141 18.68 -9.72 -0.12
CA PHE A 141 18.82 -8.35 0.34
C PHE A 141 19.02 -7.31 -0.79
N ARG A 142 19.24 -7.73 -2.02
CA ARG A 142 19.13 -6.87 -3.19
C ARG A 142 17.65 -6.76 -3.57
N THR A 143 16.90 -6.19 -2.67
CA THR A 143 15.55 -5.76 -3.02
C THR A 143 15.72 -4.77 -4.17
N GLY A 144 15.42 -5.17 -5.37
CA GLY A 144 15.32 -4.27 -6.50
C GLY A 144 14.36 -3.13 -6.16
N LYS A 145 13.90 -2.45 -7.13
CA LYS A 145 12.86 -1.44 -6.95
C LYS A 145 11.66 -2.15 -6.32
N GLY A 146 11.36 -1.88 -5.05
CA GLY A 146 10.27 -2.51 -4.29
C GLY A 146 8.92 -2.34 -4.99
N ILE A 147 7.92 -3.07 -4.58
CA ILE A 147 6.54 -2.85 -5.03
C ILE A 147 5.94 -1.75 -4.16
N CYS A 148 5.30 -0.77 -4.78
CA CYS A 148 4.54 0.24 -4.05
C CYS A 148 3.20 -0.37 -3.63
N HIS A 149 2.88 -0.40 -2.33
CA HIS A 149 1.68 -1.06 -1.85
C HIS A 149 0.39 -0.36 -2.32
N GLN A 150 0.43 0.94 -2.62
CA GLN A 150 -0.69 1.65 -3.24
C GLN A 150 -1.03 1.15 -4.65
N SER A 151 -0.06 0.51 -5.32
CA SER A 151 -0.26 -0.14 -6.62
C SER A 151 -0.51 -1.65 -6.49
N MET A 152 -1.03 -2.12 -5.35
CA MET A 152 -1.31 -3.52 -5.09
C MET A 152 -2.77 -3.74 -4.69
N PHE A 153 -3.33 -4.87 -5.14
CA PHE A 153 -4.61 -5.37 -4.68
C PHE A 153 -4.40 -6.75 -4.07
N PHE A 154 -4.89 -6.95 -2.87
CA PHE A 154 -4.80 -8.21 -2.14
C PHE A 154 -6.17 -8.88 -2.16
N ARG A 155 -6.22 -10.18 -2.44
CA ARG A 155 -7.48 -10.94 -2.38
C ARG A 155 -7.89 -11.19 -0.94
N ILE A 156 -9.16 -10.91 -0.62
CA ILE A 156 -9.76 -11.19 0.68
C ILE A 156 -10.47 -12.55 0.63
N GLY A 157 -10.52 -13.24 1.77
CA GLY A 157 -11.38 -14.42 1.96
C GLY A 157 -10.82 -15.75 1.44
N LYS A 158 -9.62 -15.80 0.85
CA LYS A 158 -8.95 -17.06 0.47
C LYS A 158 -7.70 -17.26 1.32
N GLY A 159 -7.75 -18.17 2.29
CA GLY A 159 -6.61 -18.52 3.14
C GLY A 159 -6.64 -17.86 4.52
N LYS A 160 -5.47 -17.55 5.08
CA LYS A 160 -5.37 -16.81 6.34
C LYS A 160 -5.86 -15.39 6.17
N PRO A 161 -6.51 -14.80 7.20
CA PRO A 161 -6.87 -13.39 7.19
C PRO A 161 -5.66 -12.51 6.89
N LEU A 162 -5.83 -11.52 5.99
CA LEU A 162 -4.81 -10.51 5.76
C LEU A 162 -4.62 -9.71 7.06
N GLN A 163 -3.37 -9.57 7.49
CA GLN A 163 -3.04 -8.79 8.68
C GLN A 163 -1.60 -8.30 8.60
N TYR A 164 -1.39 -7.03 8.87
CA TYR A 164 -0.06 -6.46 9.03
C TYR A 164 0.52 -6.81 10.40
N ASP A 165 1.78 -7.24 10.41
CA ASP A 165 2.53 -7.52 11.63
C ASP A 165 3.08 -6.21 12.20
N LEU A 166 2.52 -5.76 13.32
CA LEU A 166 2.88 -4.49 13.96
C LEU A 166 4.30 -4.47 14.56
N SER A 167 4.98 -5.62 14.61
CA SER A 167 6.40 -5.66 14.99
C SER A 167 7.35 -5.12 13.92
N PHE A 168 6.82 -4.76 12.72
CA PHE A 168 7.51 -4.14 11.60
C PHE A 168 6.90 -2.78 11.27
N PRO A 169 7.22 -1.72 12.03
CA PRO A 169 6.56 -0.42 11.88
C PRO A 169 6.79 0.31 10.55
N ILE A 170 7.75 -0.15 9.73
CA ILE A 170 8.07 0.49 8.44
C ILE A 170 7.85 -0.46 7.25
N SER A 171 8.07 -1.75 7.41
CA SER A 171 8.10 -2.73 6.32
C SER A 171 7.07 -3.85 6.49
N ALA A 172 5.96 -3.61 7.22
CA ALA A 172 4.91 -4.61 7.39
C ALA A 172 4.18 -4.92 6.06
N ASP A 173 4.15 -3.99 5.12
CA ASP A 173 3.67 -4.20 3.74
C ASP A 173 4.54 -5.23 3.00
N PHE A 174 5.85 -5.09 3.08
CA PHE A 174 6.78 -6.08 2.54
C PHE A 174 6.64 -7.43 3.25
N LYS A 175 6.48 -7.43 4.58
CA LYS A 175 6.24 -8.65 5.39
C LYS A 175 4.97 -9.37 4.95
N LEU A 176 3.87 -8.65 4.76
CA LEU A 176 2.61 -9.22 4.27
C LEU A 176 2.78 -9.90 2.91
N CYS A 177 3.39 -9.21 1.95
CA CYS A 177 3.68 -9.79 0.64
C CYS A 177 4.58 -11.04 0.73
N TYR A 178 5.62 -10.99 1.58
CA TYR A 178 6.52 -12.12 1.79
C TYR A 178 5.80 -13.33 2.40
N ASP A 179 4.90 -13.10 3.35
CA ASP A 179 4.11 -14.19 3.96
C ASP A 179 3.14 -14.82 2.97
N ILE A 180 2.46 -14.01 2.15
CA ILE A 180 1.60 -14.52 1.07
C ILE A 180 2.42 -15.38 0.10
N TYR A 181 3.60 -14.91 -0.31
CA TYR A 181 4.51 -15.68 -1.17
C TYR A 181 4.95 -17.00 -0.54
N LYS A 182 5.36 -16.98 0.73
CA LYS A 182 5.80 -18.18 1.47
C LYS A 182 4.69 -19.22 1.64
N GLN A 183 3.44 -18.78 1.62
CA GLN A 183 2.25 -19.64 1.67
C GLN A 183 1.81 -20.15 0.29
N GLY A 184 2.58 -19.89 -0.76
CA GLY A 184 2.27 -20.30 -2.13
C GLY A 184 1.28 -19.41 -2.86
N GLY A 185 1.07 -18.17 -2.38
CA GLY A 185 0.20 -17.21 -3.06
C GLY A 185 0.73 -16.81 -4.43
N HIS A 186 -0.17 -16.66 -5.38
CA HIS A 186 0.14 -16.29 -6.77
C HIS A 186 0.06 -14.77 -6.96
N PHE A 187 1.08 -14.22 -7.58
CA PHE A 187 1.24 -12.79 -7.86
C PHE A 187 1.11 -12.54 -9.36
N LEU A 188 0.29 -11.56 -9.75
CA LEU A 188 0.07 -11.15 -11.13
C LEU A 188 0.49 -9.70 -11.33
N TYR A 189 1.40 -9.46 -12.29
CA TYR A 189 1.69 -8.13 -12.79
C TYR A 189 0.70 -7.75 -13.89
N VAL A 190 0.15 -6.54 -13.78
CA VAL A 190 -0.64 -5.91 -14.85
C VAL A 190 0.11 -4.66 -15.35
N PRO A 191 0.23 -4.43 -16.67
CA PRO A 191 0.96 -3.30 -17.23
C PRO A 191 0.12 -2.00 -17.17
N VAL A 192 -0.42 -1.69 -16.00
CA VAL A 192 -1.25 -0.52 -15.72
C VAL A 192 -0.53 0.36 -14.70
N VAL A 193 -0.52 1.68 -14.93
CA VAL A 193 -0.09 2.64 -13.91
C VAL A 193 -1.24 2.81 -12.93
N ILE A 194 -1.13 2.16 -11.76
CA ILE A 194 -2.23 2.07 -10.79
C ILE A 194 -2.30 3.32 -9.93
N SER A 195 -1.18 3.70 -9.31
CA SER A 195 -1.18 4.81 -8.35
C SER A 195 -0.23 5.94 -8.72
N SER A 196 -0.51 7.09 -8.14
CA SER A 196 0.40 8.23 -8.03
C SER A 196 0.89 8.28 -6.59
N PHE A 197 2.21 8.14 -6.39
CA PHE A 197 2.86 8.07 -5.08
C PHE A 197 3.71 9.30 -4.83
N ASP A 198 3.47 9.98 -3.71
CA ASP A 198 4.29 11.12 -3.29
C ASP A 198 5.57 10.63 -2.58
N THR A 199 6.72 10.94 -3.19
CA THR A 199 8.04 10.48 -2.71
C THR A 199 8.51 11.21 -1.44
N ALA A 200 7.80 12.23 -0.96
CA ALA A 200 8.10 12.93 0.30
C ALA A 200 7.60 12.19 1.56
N GLY A 201 6.99 11.01 1.38
CA GLY A 201 6.35 10.25 2.47
C GLY A 201 7.30 9.66 3.52
N TYR A 202 6.70 9.14 4.60
CA TYR A 202 7.37 8.61 5.82
C TYR A 202 8.43 7.53 5.54
N SER A 203 8.18 6.62 4.61
CA SER A 203 9.10 5.52 4.28
C SER A 203 10.43 5.99 3.68
N SER A 204 10.42 7.10 2.94
CA SER A 204 11.64 7.68 2.35
C SER A 204 12.61 8.18 3.43
N SER A 205 12.08 8.77 4.51
CA SER A 205 12.86 9.30 5.63
C SER A 205 13.44 8.21 6.54
N ASN A 206 12.93 6.98 6.47
CA ASN A 206 13.30 5.88 7.36
C ASN A 206 14.00 4.71 6.63
N ARG A 207 14.66 4.99 5.51
CA ARG A 207 15.22 3.97 4.61
C ARG A 207 16.16 2.98 5.29
N TYR A 208 17.04 3.42 6.20
CA TYR A 208 17.94 2.52 6.92
C TYR A 208 17.19 1.54 7.82
N LYS A 209 16.20 2.03 8.56
CA LYS A 209 15.35 1.19 9.43
C LYS A 209 14.57 0.17 8.60
N SER A 210 14.02 0.57 7.44
CA SER A 210 13.34 -0.33 6.52
C SER A 210 14.26 -1.46 6.03
N LEU A 211 15.55 -1.19 5.75
CA LEU A 211 16.52 -2.22 5.38
C LEU A 211 16.80 -3.19 6.53
N VAL A 212 16.87 -2.72 7.78
CA VAL A 212 17.03 -3.59 8.96
C VAL A 212 15.81 -4.51 9.09
N GLU A 213 14.60 -3.98 9.00
CA GLU A 213 13.38 -4.79 9.05
C GLU A 213 13.32 -5.80 7.90
N THR A 214 13.69 -5.39 6.68
CA THR A 214 13.79 -6.31 5.53
C THR A 214 14.76 -7.46 5.82
N GLY A 215 15.90 -7.20 6.44
CA GLY A 215 16.84 -8.24 6.85
C GLY A 215 16.24 -9.25 7.83
N ARG A 216 15.46 -8.76 8.80
CA ARG A 216 14.71 -9.60 9.76
C ARG A 216 13.66 -10.45 9.06
N ILE A 217 12.86 -9.86 8.17
CA ILE A 217 11.82 -10.56 7.41
C ILE A 217 12.43 -11.69 6.57
N LEU A 218 13.55 -11.43 5.90
CA LEU A 218 14.25 -12.38 5.04
C LEU A 218 15.16 -13.33 5.82
N GLN A 219 15.28 -13.19 7.14
CA GLN A 219 16.15 -13.99 8.02
C GLN A 219 17.61 -14.02 7.56
N CYS A 220 18.10 -12.89 7.02
CA CYS A 220 19.46 -12.79 6.47
C CYS A 220 20.42 -11.92 7.32
N GLU A 221 20.04 -11.56 8.53
CA GLU A 221 20.82 -10.70 9.43
C GLU A 221 22.20 -11.26 9.77
N SER A 222 22.33 -12.60 9.86
CA SER A 222 23.60 -13.29 10.09
C SER A 222 24.49 -13.37 8.85
N ASN A 223 23.94 -13.16 7.65
CA ASN A 223 24.66 -13.27 6.38
C ASN A 223 25.73 -12.18 6.26
N ILE A 224 26.98 -12.58 5.97
CA ILE A 224 28.13 -11.66 5.90
C ILE A 224 27.97 -10.63 4.79
N LEU A 225 27.39 -11.02 3.66
CA LEU A 225 27.15 -10.11 2.54
C LEU A 225 26.07 -9.07 2.89
N PHE A 226 25.06 -9.47 3.65
CA PHE A 226 24.04 -8.54 4.17
C PHE A 226 24.67 -7.54 5.14
N LYS A 227 25.51 -7.98 6.06
CA LYS A 227 26.22 -7.11 7.00
C LYS A 227 27.09 -6.08 6.27
N LEU A 228 27.85 -6.52 5.27
CA LEU A 228 28.65 -5.62 4.45
C LEU A 228 27.80 -4.61 3.68
N TYR A 229 26.69 -5.06 3.07
CA TYR A 229 25.70 -4.19 2.43
C TYR A 229 25.16 -3.14 3.40
N MET A 230 24.76 -3.53 4.60
CA MET A 230 24.25 -2.61 5.63
C MET A 230 25.28 -1.57 6.07
N LEU A 231 26.56 -1.94 6.18
CA LEU A 231 27.65 -1.00 6.48
C LEU A 231 27.78 0.08 5.38
N ILE A 232 27.69 -0.33 4.10
CA ILE A 232 27.73 0.60 2.98
C ILE A 232 26.50 1.53 3.01
N GLN A 233 25.31 0.98 3.24
CA GLN A 233 24.08 1.79 3.29
C GLN A 233 24.07 2.77 4.45
N LYS A 234 24.58 2.39 5.62
CA LYS A 234 24.71 3.29 6.78
C LYS A 234 25.54 4.54 6.44
N ARG A 235 26.68 4.36 5.73
CA ARG A 235 27.54 5.48 5.31
C ARG A 235 26.92 6.38 4.24
N ARG A 236 25.98 5.85 3.43
CA ARG A 236 25.33 6.61 2.33
C ARG A 236 24.11 7.40 2.81
N LEU A 237 23.52 7.01 3.93
CA LEU A 237 22.28 7.56 4.45
C LEU A 237 22.51 8.45 5.69
N GLN A 238 23.74 8.57 6.16
CA GLN A 238 24.24 9.60 7.08
C GLN A 238 24.77 10.80 6.28
#